data_46a0f96758f8067420f5ee8d14f83413
#
_entry.id   46a0f96758f8067420f5ee8d14f83413
#
_cell.length_a   1.000
_cell.length_b   1.000
_cell.length_c   1.000
_cell.angle_alpha   90.00
_cell.angle_beta   90.00
_cell.angle_gamma   90.00
#
_symmetry.space_group_name_H-M   'P 1'
#
loop_
_entity.id
_entity.type
_entity.pdbx_description
1 polymer ?
#
loop_
_entity_poly.entity_id
_entity_poly.type
_entity_poly.pdbx_seq_one_letter_code
_entity_poly.pdbx_strand_id
1 'polypeptide(L)'
;MADLPTGALGLSESLRKFVAEFPYERESILAFVMRAAQATPTGARVADVGAGDAPFRELFAHTQYATLDWTESVHEGARSSDIVASADSIPVRDGAFDAVLFTQVLEHVPEPSGVMSELHRILAHGGTLYLTAPLVWELHELPHDYYRYTSEGLRHLLEGAGFTSIEIEPRNDCFTTLAQLMLNARWAMGSAPDGLDERRGAARELLEELAEQLAQLAPLDAERVLPLGYAATGVRA
;
A
#
# COMPACT_ATOMS: atom_id res chain seq x y z
N MET A 1 -10.10 -17.41 3.91
CA MET A 1 -9.23 -16.59 3.02
C MET A 1 -9.25 -17.24 1.66
N ALA A 2 -9.73 -16.55 0.62
CA ALA A 2 -9.56 -17.04 -0.73
C ALA A 2 -8.06 -16.92 -1.03
N ASP A 3 -7.40 -18.06 -1.27
CA ASP A 3 -6.06 -18.10 -1.80
C ASP A 3 -6.02 -17.25 -3.08
N LEU A 4 -5.21 -16.19 -3.06
CA LEU A 4 -4.75 -15.68 -4.34
C LEU A 4 -4.03 -16.84 -5.02
N PRO A 5 -4.33 -17.13 -6.28
CA PRO A 5 -3.58 -18.14 -6.97
C PRO A 5 -2.11 -17.73 -6.96
N THR A 6 -1.30 -18.45 -6.23
CA THR A 6 0.16 -18.47 -6.37
C THR A 6 0.47 -18.95 -7.78
N GLY A 7 0.34 -18.05 -8.72
CA GLY A 7 0.58 -18.30 -10.11
C GLY A 7 0.38 -17.02 -10.88
N ALA A 8 1.46 -16.47 -11.40
CA ALA A 8 1.52 -15.33 -12.30
C ALA A 8 0.72 -15.50 -13.61
N LEU A 9 -0.17 -16.46 -13.67
CA LEU A 9 -1.06 -16.79 -14.79
C LEU A 9 -2.29 -15.88 -14.72
N GLY A 10 -2.15 -14.68 -15.30
CA GLY A 10 -3.25 -13.71 -15.44
C GLY A 10 -2.92 -12.27 -15.06
N LEU A 11 -1.82 -12.01 -14.35
CA LEU A 11 -1.39 -10.63 -14.09
C LEU A 11 -0.71 -10.05 -15.33
N SER A 12 -0.95 -8.74 -15.58
CA SER A 12 -0.19 -7.99 -16.58
C SER A 12 1.30 -7.93 -16.24
N GLU A 13 2.09 -7.50 -17.20
CA GLU A 13 3.53 -7.28 -16.98
C GLU A 13 3.76 -6.19 -15.91
N SER A 14 2.94 -5.14 -15.91
CA SER A 14 3.00 -4.05 -14.92
C SER A 14 2.77 -4.58 -13.49
N LEU A 15 1.72 -5.34 -13.25
CA LEU A 15 1.42 -5.89 -11.93
C LEU A 15 2.46 -6.94 -11.50
N ARG A 16 2.98 -7.75 -12.41
CA ARG A 16 4.08 -8.68 -12.09
C ARG A 16 5.33 -7.92 -11.66
N LYS A 17 5.70 -6.86 -12.37
CA LYS A 17 6.83 -6.00 -12.01
C LYS A 17 6.62 -5.34 -10.64
N PHE A 18 5.41 -4.83 -10.40
CA PHE A 18 5.04 -4.27 -9.10
C PHE A 18 5.26 -5.27 -7.96
N VAL A 19 4.73 -6.49 -8.07
CA VAL A 19 4.88 -7.52 -7.03
C VAL A 19 6.31 -7.97 -6.85
N ALA A 20 7.09 -8.13 -7.93
CA ALA A 20 8.44 -8.69 -7.89
C ALA A 20 9.44 -7.87 -7.05
N GLU A 21 9.19 -6.58 -6.84
CA GLU A 21 10.11 -5.72 -6.11
C GLU A 21 10.09 -6.00 -4.60
N PHE A 22 8.87 -6.17 -4.00
CA PHE A 22 8.67 -6.51 -2.59
C PHE A 22 7.56 -7.58 -2.48
N PRO A 23 7.87 -8.87 -2.70
CA PRO A 23 6.86 -9.88 -3.01
C PRO A 23 5.74 -9.98 -1.96
N TYR A 24 6.08 -10.22 -0.70
CA TYR A 24 5.05 -10.44 0.34
C TYR A 24 4.26 -9.18 0.66
N GLU A 25 4.91 -8.03 0.65
CA GLU A 25 4.25 -6.75 0.89
C GLU A 25 3.30 -6.41 -0.26
N ARG A 26 3.80 -6.42 -1.49
CA ARG A 26 3.03 -5.99 -2.66
C ARG A 26 1.98 -6.98 -3.12
N GLU A 27 2.15 -8.28 -2.87
CA GLU A 27 1.08 -9.26 -3.05
C GLU A 27 -0.11 -8.96 -2.14
N SER A 28 0.15 -8.63 -0.88
CA SER A 28 -0.91 -8.31 0.08
C SER A 28 -1.65 -7.02 -0.26
N ILE A 29 -0.94 -5.99 -0.76
CA ILE A 29 -1.55 -4.75 -1.28
C ILE A 29 -2.38 -5.05 -2.52
N LEU A 30 -1.82 -5.78 -3.49
CA LEU A 30 -2.51 -6.14 -4.73
C LEU A 30 -3.80 -6.90 -4.44
N ALA A 31 -3.77 -7.86 -3.52
CA ALA A 31 -4.95 -8.60 -3.09
C ALA A 31 -6.05 -7.68 -2.55
N PHE A 32 -5.69 -6.72 -1.72
CA PHE A 32 -6.64 -5.73 -1.20
C PHE A 32 -7.20 -4.84 -2.32
N VAL A 33 -6.35 -4.32 -3.19
CA VAL A 33 -6.78 -3.44 -4.29
C VAL A 33 -7.63 -4.19 -5.31
N MET A 34 -7.37 -5.47 -5.58
CA MET A 34 -8.24 -6.31 -6.42
C MET A 34 -9.65 -6.45 -5.84
N ARG A 35 -9.76 -6.65 -4.51
CA ARG A 35 -11.09 -6.66 -3.83
C ARG A 35 -11.78 -5.30 -3.92
N ALA A 36 -11.02 -4.21 -3.74
CA ALA A 36 -11.53 -2.86 -3.90
C ALA A 36 -12.07 -2.62 -5.32
N ALA A 37 -11.34 -3.03 -6.35
CA ALA A 37 -11.77 -2.92 -7.74
C ALA A 37 -13.04 -3.73 -8.02
N GLN A 38 -13.14 -4.95 -7.49
CA GLN A 38 -14.33 -5.79 -7.63
C GLN A 38 -15.55 -5.22 -6.92
N ALA A 39 -15.36 -4.54 -5.77
CA ALA A 39 -16.45 -3.90 -5.02
C ALA A 39 -16.88 -2.56 -5.62
N THR A 40 -16.05 -1.95 -6.46
CA THR A 40 -16.32 -0.64 -7.07
C THR A 40 -17.23 -0.81 -8.30
N PRO A 41 -18.40 -0.15 -8.36
CA PRO A 41 -19.31 -0.27 -9.49
C PRO A 41 -18.75 0.22 -10.83
N THR A 42 -19.21 -0.39 -11.93
CA THR A 42 -18.89 0.10 -13.28
C THR A 42 -19.34 1.55 -13.46
N GLY A 43 -18.44 2.38 -14.00
CA GLY A 43 -18.67 3.81 -14.21
C GLY A 43 -18.50 4.68 -12.99
N ALA A 44 -18.18 4.11 -11.80
CA ALA A 44 -17.85 4.88 -10.60
C ALA A 44 -16.62 5.79 -10.84
N ARG A 45 -16.60 6.93 -10.20
CA ARG A 45 -15.48 7.89 -10.23
C ARG A 45 -14.50 7.50 -9.13
N VAL A 46 -13.29 7.15 -9.51
CA VAL A 46 -12.24 6.67 -8.61
C VAL A 46 -11.06 7.64 -8.62
N ALA A 47 -10.61 8.08 -7.46
CA ALA A 47 -9.32 8.77 -7.31
C ALA A 47 -8.29 7.81 -6.71
N ASP A 48 -7.13 7.71 -7.33
CA ASP A 48 -5.94 7.08 -6.78
C ASP A 48 -5.01 8.20 -6.30
N VAL A 49 -4.99 8.41 -4.99
CA VAL A 49 -4.27 9.52 -4.34
C VAL A 49 -2.91 9.01 -3.86
N GLY A 50 -1.83 9.63 -4.32
CA GLY A 50 -0.47 9.11 -4.21
C GLY A 50 -0.26 7.94 -5.19
N ALA A 51 -0.71 8.12 -6.43
CA ALA A 51 -0.77 7.06 -7.43
C ALA A 51 0.61 6.57 -7.90
N GLY A 52 1.68 7.38 -7.74
CA GLY A 52 3.01 7.06 -8.24
C GLY A 52 3.00 6.75 -9.74
N ASP A 53 3.43 5.55 -10.08
CA ASP A 53 3.42 5.04 -11.47
C ASP A 53 2.07 4.40 -11.86
N ALA A 54 1.03 4.56 -11.04
CA ALA A 54 -0.34 4.06 -11.23
C ALA A 54 -0.43 2.56 -11.57
N PRO A 55 0.19 1.67 -10.80
CA PRO A 55 0.24 0.24 -11.11
C PRO A 55 -1.14 -0.42 -11.13
N PHE A 56 -2.13 0.17 -10.47
CA PHE A 56 -3.47 -0.40 -10.31
C PHE A 56 -4.48 0.06 -11.38
N ARG A 57 -4.12 0.98 -12.28
CA ARG A 57 -5.03 1.56 -13.28
C ARG A 57 -5.81 0.52 -14.06
N GLU A 58 -5.19 -0.58 -14.47
CA GLU A 58 -5.84 -1.63 -15.25
C GLU A 58 -6.94 -2.39 -14.49
N LEU A 59 -6.83 -2.51 -13.16
CA LEU A 59 -7.84 -3.16 -12.31
C LEU A 59 -9.14 -2.36 -12.28
N PHE A 60 -9.05 -1.04 -12.49
CA PHE A 60 -10.19 -0.11 -12.50
C PHE A 60 -10.62 0.31 -13.90
N ALA A 61 -10.26 -0.45 -14.96
CA ALA A 61 -10.61 -0.13 -16.35
C ALA A 61 -12.13 0.00 -16.61
N HIS A 62 -12.97 -0.53 -15.73
CA HIS A 62 -14.43 -0.43 -15.77
C HIS A 62 -14.98 0.85 -15.11
N THR A 63 -14.12 1.75 -14.63
CA THR A 63 -14.46 2.96 -13.86
C THR A 63 -13.93 4.23 -14.55
N GLN A 64 -14.26 5.39 -14.02
CA GLN A 64 -13.65 6.68 -14.35
C GLN A 64 -12.48 6.91 -13.38
N TYR A 65 -11.34 6.31 -13.68
CA TYR A 65 -10.17 6.32 -12.81
C TYR A 65 -9.28 7.53 -13.10
N ALA A 66 -9.01 8.32 -12.06
CA ALA A 66 -8.12 9.47 -12.08
C ALA A 66 -6.97 9.27 -11.10
N THR A 67 -5.75 9.58 -11.54
CA THR A 67 -4.57 9.60 -10.68
C THR A 67 -4.35 10.98 -10.09
N LEU A 68 -3.88 11.01 -8.85
CA LEU A 68 -3.49 12.21 -8.15
C LEU A 68 -2.15 11.98 -7.46
N ASP A 69 -1.21 12.89 -7.65
CA ASP A 69 0.08 12.85 -6.96
C ASP A 69 0.68 14.25 -6.86
N TRP A 70 1.72 14.41 -6.05
CA TRP A 70 2.38 15.70 -5.85
C TRP A 70 3.70 15.79 -6.64
N THR A 71 4.20 17.02 -6.80
CA THR A 71 5.38 17.29 -7.65
C THR A 71 6.71 16.79 -7.07
N GLU A 72 6.77 16.56 -5.75
CA GLU A 72 7.97 16.13 -5.02
C GLU A 72 8.03 14.61 -4.79
N SER A 73 7.08 13.86 -5.38
CA SER A 73 7.10 12.39 -5.35
C SER A 73 8.38 11.85 -5.99
N VAL A 74 8.91 10.78 -5.42
CA VAL A 74 10.08 10.05 -5.95
C VAL A 74 9.75 9.24 -7.20
N HIS A 75 8.46 9.02 -7.48
CA HIS A 75 7.98 8.27 -8.64
C HIS A 75 7.92 9.13 -9.89
N GLU A 76 8.49 8.65 -11.00
CA GLU A 76 8.51 9.41 -12.26
C GLU A 76 7.09 9.66 -12.80
N GLY A 77 6.17 8.68 -12.64
CA GLY A 77 4.78 8.75 -13.07
C GLY A 77 3.96 9.83 -12.38
N ALA A 78 4.32 10.22 -11.15
CA ALA A 78 3.62 11.22 -10.34
C ALA A 78 3.40 12.55 -11.07
N ARG A 79 4.41 13.01 -11.82
CA ARG A 79 4.36 14.27 -12.59
C ARG A 79 3.40 14.23 -13.78
N SER A 80 2.96 13.05 -14.16
CA SER A 80 2.02 12.80 -15.26
C SER A 80 0.62 12.45 -14.76
N SER A 81 0.37 12.62 -13.46
CA SER A 81 -0.94 12.39 -12.85
C SER A 81 -2.00 13.31 -13.43
N ASP A 82 -3.24 12.82 -13.50
CA ASP A 82 -4.39 13.56 -14.02
C ASP A 82 -4.65 14.83 -13.19
N ILE A 83 -4.33 14.78 -11.88
CA ILE A 83 -4.39 15.91 -10.95
C ILE A 83 -3.06 15.98 -10.22
N VAL A 84 -2.35 17.10 -10.33
CA VAL A 84 -1.10 17.35 -9.60
C VAL A 84 -1.41 18.23 -8.39
N ALA A 85 -1.39 17.62 -7.20
CA ALA A 85 -1.71 18.31 -5.94
C ALA A 85 -1.20 17.51 -4.74
N SER A 86 -1.04 18.19 -3.60
CA SER A 86 -0.82 17.52 -2.31
C SER A 86 -2.12 16.89 -1.80
N ALA A 87 -2.00 15.76 -1.10
CA ALA A 87 -3.14 15.01 -0.57
C ALA A 87 -3.94 15.76 0.52
N ASP A 88 -3.37 16.81 1.10
CA ASP A 88 -4.04 17.68 2.09
C ASP A 88 -4.83 18.84 1.47
N SER A 89 -4.71 19.06 0.15
CA SER A 89 -5.38 20.17 -0.56
C SER A 89 -5.64 19.79 -2.02
N ILE A 90 -6.68 18.99 -2.25
CA ILE A 90 -7.01 18.46 -3.58
C ILE A 90 -7.98 19.40 -4.29
N PRO A 91 -7.63 19.94 -5.49
CA PRO A 91 -8.40 20.97 -6.18
C PRO A 91 -9.65 20.41 -6.88
N VAL A 92 -10.51 19.73 -6.14
CA VAL A 92 -11.77 19.21 -6.63
C VAL A 92 -12.91 19.58 -5.68
N ARG A 93 -14.14 19.59 -6.19
CA ARG A 93 -15.33 19.84 -5.36
C ARG A 93 -15.56 18.73 -4.34
N ASP A 94 -16.31 19.03 -3.29
CA ASP A 94 -16.80 18.04 -2.36
C ASP A 94 -17.61 16.94 -3.07
N GLY A 95 -17.43 15.70 -2.67
CA GLY A 95 -18.14 14.57 -3.24
C GLY A 95 -17.80 14.29 -4.71
N ALA A 96 -16.59 14.61 -5.14
CA ALA A 96 -16.16 14.40 -6.52
C ALA A 96 -16.06 12.92 -6.90
N PHE A 97 -15.73 12.04 -5.95
CA PHE A 97 -15.40 10.64 -6.19
C PHE A 97 -16.30 9.68 -5.41
N ASP A 98 -16.57 8.54 -5.98
CA ASP A 98 -17.36 7.46 -5.38
C ASP A 98 -16.47 6.47 -4.62
N ALA A 99 -15.17 6.41 -4.98
CA ALA A 99 -14.16 5.66 -4.27
C ALA A 99 -12.81 6.40 -4.30
N VAL A 100 -12.01 6.23 -3.25
CA VAL A 100 -10.63 6.74 -3.14
C VAL A 100 -9.72 5.58 -2.77
N LEU A 101 -8.63 5.40 -3.53
CA LEU A 101 -7.49 4.58 -3.17
C LEU A 101 -6.45 5.50 -2.50
N PHE A 102 -5.85 5.02 -1.40
CA PHE A 102 -4.79 5.70 -0.67
C PHE A 102 -3.83 4.66 -0.09
N THR A 103 -2.92 4.17 -0.95
CA THR A 103 -2.10 2.99 -0.66
C THR A 103 -0.64 3.36 -0.47
N GLN A 104 -0.09 3.09 0.73
CA GLN A 104 1.30 3.38 1.09
C GLN A 104 1.66 4.86 0.84
N VAL A 105 0.87 5.75 1.39
CA VAL A 105 1.04 7.22 1.28
C VAL A 105 0.95 7.88 2.65
N LEU A 106 0.12 7.34 3.56
CA LEU A 106 -0.17 7.98 4.85
C LEU A 106 1.08 8.14 5.73
N GLU A 107 2.04 7.22 5.60
CA GLU A 107 3.34 7.28 6.28
C GLU A 107 4.21 8.46 5.86
N HIS A 108 3.98 8.97 4.64
CA HIS A 108 4.71 10.10 4.04
C HIS A 108 4.06 11.46 4.28
N VAL A 109 2.98 11.48 5.06
CA VAL A 109 2.20 12.69 5.33
C VAL A 109 2.53 13.22 6.73
N PRO A 110 3.05 14.47 6.86
CA PRO A 110 3.39 15.04 8.17
C PRO A 110 2.16 15.31 9.05
N GLU A 111 1.01 15.64 8.44
CA GLU A 111 -0.25 15.99 9.13
C GLU A 111 -1.39 15.05 8.70
N PRO A 112 -1.39 13.78 9.16
CA PRO A 112 -2.31 12.74 8.66
C PRO A 112 -3.79 13.05 8.90
N SER A 113 -4.14 13.76 9.98
CA SER A 113 -5.54 14.15 10.26
C SER A 113 -6.12 15.09 9.22
N GLY A 114 -5.29 16.02 8.70
CA GLY A 114 -5.67 16.93 7.62
C GLY A 114 -5.99 16.18 6.34
N VAL A 115 -5.11 15.27 5.96
CA VAL A 115 -5.30 14.43 4.77
C VAL A 115 -6.53 13.53 4.91
N MET A 116 -6.74 12.88 6.06
CA MET A 116 -7.96 12.08 6.27
C MET A 116 -9.24 12.91 6.10
N SER A 117 -9.25 14.15 6.59
CA SER A 117 -10.39 15.07 6.42
C SER A 117 -10.59 15.45 4.94
N GLU A 118 -9.51 15.64 4.20
CA GLU A 118 -9.57 15.98 2.77
C GLU A 118 -10.05 14.78 1.93
N LEU A 119 -9.56 13.57 2.20
CA LEU A 119 -10.05 12.35 1.56
C LEU A 119 -11.55 12.13 1.84
N HIS A 120 -11.98 12.39 3.08
CA HIS A 120 -13.41 12.36 3.42
C HIS A 120 -14.20 13.42 2.64
N ARG A 121 -13.69 14.65 2.50
CA ARG A 121 -14.35 15.73 1.76
C ARG A 121 -14.58 15.40 0.29
N ILE A 122 -13.58 14.82 -0.38
CA ILE A 122 -13.65 14.53 -1.83
C ILE A 122 -14.51 13.31 -2.17
N LEU A 123 -14.76 12.40 -1.22
CA LEU A 123 -15.67 11.28 -1.39
C LEU A 123 -17.13 11.75 -1.44
N ALA A 124 -17.97 11.13 -2.26
CA ALA A 124 -19.40 11.30 -2.24
C ALA A 124 -20.02 10.66 -0.98
N HIS A 125 -21.25 11.04 -0.61
CA HIS A 125 -22.00 10.32 0.42
C HIS A 125 -22.16 8.85 0.01
N GLY A 126 -21.86 7.94 0.90
CA GLY A 126 -21.79 6.50 0.63
C GLY A 126 -20.53 6.05 -0.11
N GLY A 127 -19.64 6.97 -0.46
CA GLY A 127 -18.35 6.66 -1.09
C GLY A 127 -17.37 5.99 -0.13
N THR A 128 -16.48 5.18 -0.66
CA THR A 128 -15.57 4.32 0.12
C THR A 128 -14.11 4.75 -0.05
N LEU A 129 -13.42 4.88 1.08
CA LEU A 129 -11.97 4.96 1.15
C LEU A 129 -11.38 3.55 1.25
N TYR A 130 -10.37 3.26 0.45
CA TYR A 130 -9.52 2.08 0.49
C TYR A 130 -8.09 2.51 0.82
N LEU A 131 -7.61 2.16 2.00
CA LEU A 131 -6.33 2.63 2.53
C LEU A 131 -5.44 1.44 2.89
N THR A 132 -4.12 1.57 2.62
CA THR A 132 -3.11 0.71 3.23
C THR A 132 -1.99 1.54 3.83
N ALA A 133 -1.47 1.09 4.98
CA ALA A 133 -0.33 1.73 5.63
C ALA A 133 0.56 0.70 6.32
N PRO A 134 1.88 0.94 6.44
CA PRO A 134 2.81 0.01 7.07
C PRO A 134 2.75 0.11 8.59
N LEU A 135 2.96 -1.04 9.26
CA LEU A 135 3.29 -1.13 10.68
C LEU A 135 4.79 -1.37 10.87
N VAL A 136 5.39 -2.18 10.02
CA VAL A 136 6.80 -2.54 10.07
C VAL A 136 7.40 -2.38 8.69
N TRP A 137 8.31 -1.42 8.55
CA TRP A 137 9.06 -1.17 7.32
C TRP A 137 10.32 -0.36 7.64
N GLU A 138 11.38 -0.50 6.84
CA GLU A 138 12.59 0.33 6.93
C GLU A 138 12.30 1.79 6.59
N LEU A 139 13.24 2.67 6.95
CA LEU A 139 13.20 4.08 6.53
C LEU A 139 13.37 4.16 5.01
N HIS A 140 12.48 4.89 4.35
CA HIS A 140 12.48 5.07 2.90
C HIS A 140 11.95 6.45 2.51
N GLU A 141 12.16 6.86 1.28
CA GLU A 141 11.70 8.15 0.73
C GLU A 141 12.01 9.39 1.59
N LEU A 142 13.15 9.34 2.30
CA LEU A 142 13.58 10.47 3.12
C LEU A 142 13.71 11.76 2.29
N PRO A 143 13.33 12.94 2.83
CA PRO A 143 12.99 13.21 4.23
C PRO A 143 11.50 13.01 4.61
N HIS A 144 10.68 12.46 3.74
CA HIS A 144 9.22 12.38 3.90
C HIS A 144 8.77 11.00 4.43
N ASP A 145 9.42 10.47 5.46
CA ASP A 145 9.05 9.21 6.12
C ASP A 145 8.79 9.49 7.61
N TYR A 146 7.52 9.60 8.01
CA TYR A 146 7.13 10.14 9.31
C TYR A 146 6.55 9.09 10.25
N TYR A 147 5.74 8.13 9.75
CA TYR A 147 4.91 7.29 10.62
C TYR A 147 4.91 5.81 10.23
N ARG A 148 4.56 5.00 11.24
CA ARG A 148 4.13 3.59 11.12
C ARG A 148 2.85 3.44 11.92
N TYR A 149 1.86 2.71 11.41
CA TYR A 149 0.51 2.74 11.94
C TYR A 149 0.11 1.41 12.55
N THR A 150 -0.45 1.46 13.76
CA THR A 150 -1.21 0.35 14.35
C THR A 150 -2.66 0.39 13.86
N SER A 151 -3.39 -0.72 14.02
CA SER A 151 -4.84 -0.76 13.73
C SER A 151 -5.62 0.32 14.48
N GLU A 152 -5.31 0.52 15.76
CA GLU A 152 -5.98 1.52 16.60
C GLU A 152 -5.61 2.95 16.20
N GLY A 153 -4.37 3.18 15.75
CA GLY A 153 -3.95 4.48 15.21
C GLY A 153 -4.71 4.83 13.93
N LEU A 154 -4.88 3.86 13.01
CA LEU A 154 -5.69 4.07 11.80
C LEU A 154 -7.17 4.29 12.13
N ARG A 155 -7.75 3.51 13.05
CA ARG A 155 -9.12 3.68 13.50
C ARG A 155 -9.36 5.08 14.06
N HIS A 156 -8.47 5.55 14.92
CA HIS A 156 -8.56 6.88 15.51
C HIS A 156 -8.56 8.00 14.44
N LEU A 157 -7.70 7.88 13.43
CA LEU A 157 -7.64 8.85 12.34
C LEU A 157 -8.91 8.84 11.47
N LEU A 158 -9.41 7.64 11.13
CA LEU A 158 -10.61 7.49 10.30
C LEU A 158 -11.86 7.99 11.03
N GLU A 159 -12.05 7.62 12.30
CA GLU A 159 -13.17 8.12 13.12
C GLU A 159 -13.09 9.63 13.31
N GLY A 160 -11.88 10.16 13.56
CA GLY A 160 -11.65 11.61 13.71
C GLY A 160 -11.98 12.41 12.47
N ALA A 161 -11.85 11.82 11.27
CA ALA A 161 -12.24 12.44 10.00
C ALA A 161 -13.72 12.26 9.65
N GLY A 162 -14.48 11.48 10.42
CA GLY A 162 -15.92 11.26 10.23
C GLY A 162 -16.28 10.06 9.37
N PHE A 163 -15.33 9.16 9.09
CA PHE A 163 -15.64 7.89 8.43
C PHE A 163 -16.46 6.96 9.33
N THR A 164 -17.35 6.20 8.71
CA THR A 164 -18.20 5.17 9.34
C THR A 164 -17.95 3.81 8.69
N SER A 165 -18.55 2.75 9.22
CA SER A 165 -18.37 1.37 8.70
C SER A 165 -16.89 1.02 8.49
N ILE A 166 -16.06 1.39 9.48
CA ILE A 166 -14.61 1.21 9.42
C ILE A 166 -14.27 -0.25 9.64
N GLU A 167 -13.62 -0.85 8.65
CA GLU A 167 -13.02 -2.18 8.75
C GLU A 167 -11.52 -2.07 8.61
N ILE A 168 -10.76 -2.77 9.46
CA ILE A 168 -9.30 -2.78 9.45
C ILE A 168 -8.85 -4.21 9.57
N GLU A 169 -8.07 -4.66 8.58
CA GLU A 169 -7.52 -6.01 8.54
C GLU A 169 -5.99 -5.98 8.50
N PRO A 170 -5.31 -6.89 9.21
CA PRO A 170 -3.86 -7.04 9.11
C PRO A 170 -3.48 -7.56 7.72
N ARG A 171 -2.43 -6.99 7.12
CA ARG A 171 -1.76 -7.50 5.91
C ARG A 171 -0.58 -8.35 6.34
N ASN A 172 -0.47 -9.55 5.80
CA ASN A 172 0.53 -10.54 6.16
C ASN A 172 0.35 -11.12 7.58
N ASP A 173 1.13 -12.11 7.89
CA ASP A 173 1.33 -12.75 9.19
C ASP A 173 2.77 -12.51 9.67
N CYS A 174 3.13 -12.96 10.88
CA CYS A 174 4.47 -12.70 11.42
C CYS A 174 5.58 -13.38 10.60
N PHE A 175 5.33 -14.52 9.99
CA PHE A 175 6.34 -15.26 9.23
C PHE A 175 6.60 -14.63 7.86
N THR A 176 5.56 -14.24 7.12
CA THR A 176 5.69 -13.51 5.86
C THR A 176 6.22 -12.08 6.10
N THR A 177 5.92 -11.48 7.24
CA THR A 177 6.53 -10.22 7.68
C THR A 177 8.04 -10.38 7.86
N LEU A 178 8.49 -11.38 8.62
CA LEU A 178 9.91 -11.66 8.81
C LEU A 178 10.60 -12.01 7.49
N ALA A 179 9.96 -12.81 6.63
CA ALA A 179 10.46 -13.13 5.31
C ALA A 179 10.71 -11.88 4.47
N GLN A 180 9.75 -10.93 4.43
CA GLN A 180 9.92 -9.68 3.72
C GLN A 180 11.06 -8.84 4.28
N LEU A 181 11.18 -8.72 5.61
CA LEU A 181 12.27 -7.96 6.23
C LEU A 181 13.65 -8.57 5.94
N MET A 182 13.76 -9.90 5.84
CA MET A 182 14.99 -10.56 5.41
C MET A 182 15.32 -10.24 3.95
N LEU A 183 14.32 -10.22 3.08
CA LEU A 183 14.52 -9.80 1.70
C LEU A 183 14.94 -8.32 1.62
N ASN A 184 14.37 -7.45 2.44
CA ASN A 184 14.73 -6.04 2.50
C ASN A 184 16.16 -5.83 3.03
N ALA A 185 16.64 -6.66 3.98
CA ALA A 185 18.00 -6.60 4.47
C ALA A 185 19.07 -6.72 3.35
N ARG A 186 18.74 -7.31 2.19
CA ARG A 186 19.61 -7.36 1.02
C ARG A 186 19.96 -5.97 0.49
N TRP A 187 19.04 -5.02 0.58
CA TRP A 187 19.26 -3.64 0.14
C TRP A 187 20.26 -2.93 1.04
N ALA A 188 20.23 -3.20 2.36
CA ALA A 188 21.19 -2.67 3.31
C ALA A 188 22.63 -3.17 3.06
N MET A 189 22.78 -4.30 2.37
CA MET A 189 24.10 -4.85 2.06
C MET A 189 24.85 -4.08 0.96
N GLY A 190 24.19 -3.24 0.18
CA GLY A 190 24.75 -2.30 -0.80
C GLY A 190 25.99 -2.79 -1.60
N SER A 191 26.90 -1.87 -1.90
CA SER A 191 28.26 -2.20 -2.33
C SER A 191 29.10 -2.52 -1.09
N ALA A 192 29.62 -3.74 -0.98
CA ALA A 192 30.47 -4.11 0.14
C ALA A 192 31.80 -3.37 0.07
N PRO A 193 32.39 -2.99 1.23
CA PRO A 193 33.79 -2.63 1.28
C PRO A 193 34.67 -3.79 0.78
N ASP A 194 35.84 -3.48 0.27
CA ASP A 194 36.81 -4.48 -0.22
C ASP A 194 37.01 -5.64 0.76
N GLY A 195 36.94 -6.86 0.26
CA GLY A 195 37.16 -8.10 1.02
C GLY A 195 35.90 -8.70 1.72
N LEU A 196 34.72 -8.11 1.56
CA LEU A 196 33.47 -8.67 2.10
C LEU A 196 32.53 -9.29 1.05
N ASP A 197 32.92 -9.30 -0.23
CA ASP A 197 32.03 -9.74 -1.34
C ASP A 197 31.57 -11.19 -1.22
N GLU A 198 32.47 -12.12 -0.83
CA GLU A 198 32.11 -13.53 -0.65
C GLU A 198 31.12 -13.71 0.52
N ARG A 199 31.37 -13.01 1.65
CA ARG A 199 30.46 -13.07 2.82
C ARG A 199 29.11 -12.45 2.51
N ARG A 200 29.06 -11.40 1.72
CA ARG A 200 27.83 -10.76 1.26
C ARG A 200 27.02 -11.70 0.38
N GLY A 201 27.67 -12.40 -0.56
CA GLY A 201 27.02 -13.40 -1.41
C GLY A 201 26.37 -14.51 -0.59
N ALA A 202 27.14 -15.14 0.30
CA ALA A 202 26.64 -16.20 1.19
C ALA A 202 25.50 -15.71 2.12
N ALA A 203 25.61 -14.51 2.66
CA ALA A 203 24.56 -13.94 3.51
C ALA A 203 23.27 -13.67 2.72
N ARG A 204 23.36 -13.20 1.48
CA ARG A 204 22.21 -12.97 0.60
C ARG A 204 21.47 -14.28 0.32
N GLU A 205 22.20 -15.33 -0.10
CA GLU A 205 21.63 -16.65 -0.35
C GLU A 205 20.93 -17.23 0.88
N LEU A 206 21.56 -17.10 2.06
CA LEU A 206 20.98 -17.56 3.32
C LEU A 206 19.70 -16.80 3.68
N LEU A 207 19.65 -15.48 3.48
CA LEU A 207 18.45 -14.67 3.75
C LEU A 207 17.30 -15.04 2.80
N GLU A 208 17.60 -15.31 1.53
CA GLU A 208 16.60 -15.74 0.54
C GLU A 208 16.03 -17.10 0.91
N GLU A 209 16.89 -18.10 1.21
CA GLU A 209 16.46 -19.42 1.64
C GLU A 209 15.62 -19.35 2.93
N LEU A 210 16.06 -18.58 3.93
CA LEU A 210 15.34 -18.45 5.19
C LEU A 210 13.99 -17.73 4.99
N ALA A 211 13.91 -16.73 4.12
CA ALA A 211 12.66 -16.07 3.79
C ALA A 211 11.64 -17.02 3.17
N GLU A 212 12.08 -17.89 2.24
CA GLU A 212 11.22 -18.91 1.65
C GLU A 212 10.71 -19.93 2.69
N GLN A 213 11.58 -20.39 3.60
CA GLN A 213 11.21 -21.31 4.67
C GLN A 213 10.23 -20.68 5.66
N LEU A 214 10.46 -19.42 6.06
CA LEU A 214 9.55 -18.69 6.94
C LEU A 214 8.16 -18.52 6.32
N ALA A 215 8.08 -18.16 5.05
CA ALA A 215 6.79 -17.97 4.39
C ALA A 215 5.91 -19.24 4.40
N GLN A 216 6.53 -20.43 4.41
CA GLN A 216 5.80 -21.70 4.53
C GLN A 216 5.15 -21.91 5.91
N LEU A 217 5.60 -21.16 6.93
CA LEU A 217 5.05 -21.23 8.29
C LEU A 217 3.86 -20.27 8.51
N ALA A 218 3.49 -19.48 7.51
CA ALA A 218 2.37 -18.53 7.58
C ALA A 218 1.09 -19.10 8.21
N PRO A 219 0.67 -20.36 7.93
CA PRO A 219 -0.54 -20.92 8.52
C PRO A 219 -0.48 -21.08 10.05
N LEU A 220 0.70 -20.96 10.68
CA LEU A 220 0.87 -21.09 12.14
C LEU A 220 0.49 -19.79 12.87
N ASP A 221 0.50 -18.63 12.21
CA ASP A 221 0.11 -17.35 12.80
C ASP A 221 -1.33 -16.97 12.43
N ALA A 222 -2.30 -17.68 12.99
CA ALA A 222 -3.72 -17.41 12.74
C ALA A 222 -4.19 -16.04 13.28
N GLU A 223 -3.54 -15.53 14.32
CA GLU A 223 -3.89 -14.27 14.97
C GLU A 223 -3.19 -13.05 14.35
N ARG A 224 -2.22 -13.27 13.48
CA ARG A 224 -1.44 -12.23 12.80
C ARG A 224 -0.85 -11.21 13.77
N VAL A 225 -0.09 -11.71 14.72
CA VAL A 225 0.46 -10.95 15.86
C VAL A 225 1.46 -9.86 15.42
N LEU A 226 2.10 -10.02 14.26
CA LEU A 226 3.03 -9.04 13.69
C LEU A 226 2.79 -8.92 12.18
N PRO A 227 1.77 -8.18 11.73
CA PRO A 227 1.57 -7.93 10.31
C PRO A 227 2.57 -6.90 9.78
N LEU A 228 2.87 -6.93 8.48
CA LEU A 228 3.65 -5.87 7.81
C LEU A 228 2.97 -4.50 7.89
N GLY A 229 1.66 -4.50 7.86
CA GLY A 229 0.83 -3.31 7.92
C GLY A 229 -0.64 -3.66 7.97
N TYR A 230 -1.46 -2.69 7.70
CA TYR A 230 -2.91 -2.83 7.70
C TYR A 230 -3.52 -2.36 6.40
N ALA A 231 -4.64 -2.97 6.04
CA ALA A 231 -5.58 -2.46 5.05
C ALA A 231 -6.83 -1.99 5.79
N ALA A 232 -7.37 -0.86 5.39
CA ALA A 232 -8.54 -0.27 6.00
C ALA A 232 -9.54 0.19 4.94
N THR A 233 -10.83 0.07 5.28
CA THR A 233 -11.92 0.72 4.54
C THR A 233 -12.69 1.63 5.49
N GLY A 234 -13.26 2.70 4.94
CA GLY A 234 -14.16 3.59 5.65
C GLY A 234 -15.15 4.22 4.68
N VAL A 235 -16.38 4.41 5.12
CA VAL A 235 -17.45 4.98 4.29
C VAL A 235 -17.72 6.40 4.73
N ARG A 236 -17.85 7.32 3.79
CA ARG A 236 -18.39 8.66 4.05
C ARG A 236 -19.90 8.59 4.28
N ALA A 237 -20.35 8.90 5.50
CA ALA A 237 -21.77 8.94 5.85
C ALA A 237 -22.53 10.11 5.19
#